data_a48cd05530242c4586471a2a45af79c2
#
_entry.id   a48cd05530242c4586471a2a45af79c2
#
_cell.length_a   1.000
_cell.length_b   1.000
_cell.length_c   1.000
_cell.angle_alpha   90.00
_cell.angle_beta   90.00
_cell.angle_gamma   90.00
#
_symmetry.space_group_name_H-M   'P 1'
#
loop_
_entity.id
_entity.type
_entity.pdbx_description
1 polymer ?
#
loop_
_entity_poly.entity_id
_entity_poly.type
_entity_poly.pdbx_seq_one_letter_code
_entity_poly.pdbx_strand_id
1 'polypeptide(L)'
;MKIYNKSYSLTQFESFLSCFIPYRTIFVDIETTGLSSKKNNIYCIGLAFFQNDQILIRQLFAQKQQEEKEILSEFLDFLSKNCNSIYTFNGKTFDLPFLEKRCALHGFSFSATDYPGKDLLQDFRPLKNLLQLPHLRQKDLEQFLGIGREDLYDGGKLISVYMKYEETQDPELEHLLRLHNHEDMLGMLRLLPIYQYNILFQGEFKIQSMHVITEKDHLGTERNSLEIHLSLSDGLPKNITGVNEQIRFLFHGKEGIVSLPVCEDTLHYYLPDYKNYYYLTEEHTIIHKSIAQFVDSQFCQKATPDNCYLPKKGMFLAGNKKSDFFRFQQDRKDKTYYMDLSDLLDVDQKILSADITPALQEELQLLIAERLKKFKPML
;
A
#
# COMPACT_ATOMS: atom_id res chain seq x y z
N MET A 1 8.69 39.01 11.61
CA MET A 1 8.65 37.79 10.79
C MET A 1 9.84 37.73 9.83
N LYS A 2 10.38 36.56 9.55
CA LYS A 2 11.40 36.28 8.52
C LYS A 2 10.89 35.29 7.48
N ILE A 3 11.31 35.45 6.22
CA ILE A 3 11.00 34.52 5.14
C ILE A 3 12.31 33.98 4.60
N TYR A 4 12.41 32.64 4.56
CA TYR A 4 13.57 31.93 4.04
C TYR A 4 13.15 31.14 2.80
N ASN A 5 13.99 31.18 1.76
CA ASN A 5 13.75 30.42 0.54
C ASN A 5 15.01 29.61 0.20
N LYS A 6 14.83 28.35 -0.18
CA LYS A 6 15.89 27.49 -0.70
C LYS A 6 15.37 26.74 -1.91
N SER A 7 16.15 26.73 -2.99
CA SER A 7 15.77 26.05 -4.22
C SER A 7 16.61 24.80 -4.46
N TYR A 8 16.01 23.82 -5.11
CA TYR A 8 16.61 22.54 -5.49
C TYR A 8 16.34 22.27 -6.96
N SER A 9 17.30 21.71 -7.67
CA SER A 9 17.07 21.25 -9.04
C SER A 9 16.13 20.05 -9.05
N LEU A 10 15.20 20.02 -10.01
CA LEU A 10 14.36 18.85 -10.25
C LEU A 10 15.14 17.56 -10.52
N THR A 11 16.35 17.67 -11.09
CA THR A 11 17.21 16.50 -11.37
C THR A 11 17.49 15.64 -10.14
N GLN A 12 17.40 16.20 -8.94
CA GLN A 12 17.52 15.46 -7.69
C GLN A 12 16.27 14.63 -7.34
N PHE A 13 15.17 14.82 -8.08
CA PHE A 13 13.84 14.27 -7.81
C PHE A 13 13.15 13.72 -9.08
N GLU A 14 13.77 13.80 -10.25
CA GLU A 14 13.14 13.64 -11.57
C GLU A 14 12.32 12.36 -11.78
N SER A 15 12.72 11.25 -11.20
CA SER A 15 12.03 9.98 -11.42
C SER A 15 10.63 9.90 -10.78
N PHE A 16 10.24 10.87 -9.96
CA PHE A 16 9.07 10.72 -9.08
C PHE A 16 8.01 11.80 -9.23
N LEU A 17 8.38 12.98 -9.72
CA LEU A 17 7.55 14.16 -9.52
C LEU A 17 6.44 14.34 -10.53
N SER A 18 6.67 13.99 -11.78
CA SER A 18 5.69 14.21 -12.86
C SER A 18 4.45 13.32 -12.75
N CYS A 19 4.57 12.16 -12.08
CA CYS A 19 3.49 11.18 -12.03
C CYS A 19 2.52 11.37 -10.85
N PHE A 20 2.93 12.07 -9.78
CA PHE A 20 2.20 12.03 -8.51
C PHE A 20 1.71 13.39 -8.00
N ILE A 21 2.12 14.50 -8.62
CA ILE A 21 1.83 15.83 -8.10
C ILE A 21 0.98 16.62 -9.09
N PRO A 22 -0.28 16.93 -8.73
CA PRO A 22 -1.11 17.83 -9.52
C PRO A 22 -0.53 19.24 -9.65
N TYR A 23 -0.91 19.94 -10.70
CA TYR A 23 -0.54 21.34 -10.90
C TYR A 23 -0.92 22.23 -9.71
N ARG A 24 -0.01 23.10 -9.26
CA ARG A 24 -0.17 23.96 -8.09
C ARG A 24 -0.42 23.21 -6.77
N THR A 25 0.25 22.08 -6.59
CA THR A 25 0.30 21.41 -5.30
C THR A 25 1.34 22.05 -4.41
N ILE A 26 0.97 22.32 -3.16
CA ILE A 26 1.87 22.81 -2.13
C ILE A 26 1.93 21.80 -1.01
N PHE A 27 3.13 21.42 -0.62
CA PHE A 27 3.36 20.65 0.60
C PHE A 27 3.42 21.61 1.77
N VAL A 28 2.78 21.27 2.89
CA VAL A 28 2.66 22.13 4.07
C VAL A 28 2.99 21.32 5.31
N ASP A 29 3.78 21.93 6.18
CA ASP A 29 4.10 21.46 7.53
C ASP A 29 4.19 22.65 8.47
N ILE A 30 3.80 22.50 9.75
CA ILE A 30 3.83 23.59 10.73
C ILE A 30 4.60 23.19 11.99
N GLU A 31 5.26 24.20 12.57
CA GLU A 31 5.86 24.12 13.88
C GLU A 31 5.10 24.99 14.88
N THR A 32 4.85 24.45 16.06
CA THR A 32 3.98 25.06 17.05
C THR A 32 4.63 25.12 18.43
N THR A 33 4.19 26.07 19.25
CA THR A 33 4.62 26.19 20.66
C THR A 33 3.94 25.17 21.59
N GLY A 34 3.20 24.20 21.03
CA GLY A 34 2.54 23.11 21.75
C GLY A 34 1.36 22.53 20.99
N LEU A 35 0.76 21.47 21.51
CA LEU A 35 -0.22 20.66 20.82
C LEU A 35 -1.65 21.23 20.76
N SER A 36 -1.94 22.30 21.50
CA SER A 36 -3.29 22.85 21.59
C SER A 36 -3.46 24.10 20.73
N SER A 37 -4.13 24.02 19.62
CA SER A 37 -4.42 25.16 18.72
C SER A 37 -5.20 26.30 19.37
N LYS A 38 -5.83 26.08 20.55
CA LYS A 38 -6.49 27.14 21.33
C LYS A 38 -5.52 27.93 22.19
N LYS A 39 -4.41 27.33 22.64
CA LYS A 39 -3.50 27.91 23.63
C LYS A 39 -2.10 28.18 23.06
N ASN A 40 -1.74 27.54 22.00
CA ASN A 40 -0.39 27.61 21.44
C ASN A 40 -0.40 28.27 20.05
N ASN A 41 0.73 28.82 19.68
CA ASN A 41 0.95 29.54 18.44
C ASN A 41 1.71 28.72 17.42
N ILE A 42 1.53 29.05 16.14
CA ILE A 42 2.38 28.61 15.05
C ILE A 42 3.57 29.57 14.98
N TYR A 43 4.79 29.03 15.00
CA TYR A 43 6.00 29.84 14.85
C TYR A 43 6.73 29.61 13.52
N CYS A 44 6.45 28.49 12.82
CA CYS A 44 6.97 28.27 11.48
C CYS A 44 5.91 27.58 10.61
N ILE A 45 5.82 28.02 9.35
CA ILE A 45 5.06 27.34 8.31
C ILE A 45 6.03 27.03 7.18
N GLY A 46 6.27 25.73 6.94
CA GLY A 46 7.04 25.23 5.82
C GLY A 46 6.14 25.01 4.60
N LEU A 47 6.61 25.45 3.45
CA LEU A 47 5.95 25.28 2.15
C LEU A 47 6.96 24.72 1.16
N ALA A 48 6.61 23.63 0.47
CA ALA A 48 7.38 23.15 -0.68
C ALA A 48 6.50 23.10 -1.93
N PHE A 49 7.00 23.62 -3.04
CA PHE A 49 6.25 23.73 -4.29
C PHE A 49 7.16 23.78 -5.51
N PHE A 50 6.56 23.58 -6.67
CA PHE A 50 7.25 23.59 -7.96
C PHE A 50 7.12 24.94 -8.64
N GLN A 51 8.24 25.51 -9.06
CA GLN A 51 8.27 26.74 -9.82
C GLN A 51 9.50 26.76 -10.75
N ASN A 52 9.29 27.06 -12.05
CA ASN A 52 10.37 27.24 -13.04
C ASN A 52 11.40 26.09 -13.03
N ASP A 53 10.93 24.85 -13.13
CA ASP A 53 11.76 23.65 -13.12
C ASP A 53 12.64 23.46 -11.87
N GLN A 54 12.23 24.07 -10.77
CA GLN A 54 12.85 23.93 -9.47
C GLN A 54 11.81 23.58 -8.41
N ILE A 55 12.29 22.92 -7.35
CA ILE A 55 11.57 22.79 -6.10
C ILE A 55 12.01 23.93 -5.20
N LEU A 56 11.05 24.70 -4.71
CA LEU A 56 11.28 25.73 -3.71
C LEU A 56 10.75 25.29 -2.36
N ILE A 57 11.59 25.44 -1.35
CA ILE A 57 11.16 25.34 0.05
C ILE A 57 11.18 26.74 0.62
N ARG A 58 10.00 27.19 1.06
CA ARG A 58 9.79 28.47 1.72
C ARG A 58 9.41 28.24 3.17
N GLN A 59 10.04 28.97 4.08
CA GLN A 59 9.70 28.96 5.50
C GLN A 59 9.26 30.35 5.92
N LEU A 60 8.06 30.44 6.48
CA LEU A 60 7.53 31.63 7.12
C LEU A 60 7.79 31.49 8.63
N PHE A 61 8.71 32.27 9.17
CA PHE A 61 9.22 32.08 10.52
C PHE A 61 8.92 33.32 11.41
N ALA A 62 8.22 33.06 12.52
CA ALA A 62 7.96 34.08 13.54
C ALA A 62 9.12 34.12 14.54
N GLN A 63 9.78 35.27 14.67
CA GLN A 63 10.83 35.49 15.66
C GLN A 63 10.25 35.60 17.08
N LYS A 64 8.99 36.01 17.17
CA LYS A 64 8.22 36.11 18.41
C LYS A 64 6.79 35.61 18.17
N GLN A 65 6.14 35.10 19.21
CA GLN A 65 4.78 34.58 19.12
C GLN A 65 3.76 35.61 18.61
N GLN A 66 4.00 36.92 18.88
CA GLN A 66 3.15 38.02 18.41
C GLN A 66 3.13 38.17 16.88
N GLU A 67 4.13 37.66 16.19
CA GLU A 67 4.22 37.70 14.72
C GLU A 67 3.41 36.58 14.03
N GLU A 68 2.70 35.73 14.79
CA GLU A 68 1.88 34.65 14.20
C GLU A 68 0.86 35.17 13.19
N LYS A 69 0.22 36.33 13.50
CA LYS A 69 -0.74 36.91 12.57
C LYS A 69 -0.11 37.27 11.22
N GLU A 70 1.15 37.69 11.23
CA GLU A 70 1.89 38.07 10.02
C GLU A 70 2.20 36.83 9.16
N ILE A 71 2.70 35.75 9.80
CA ILE A 71 2.99 34.52 9.05
C ILE A 71 1.72 33.85 8.49
N LEU A 72 0.60 33.89 9.21
CA LEU A 72 -0.69 33.42 8.72
C LEU A 72 -1.21 34.25 7.55
N SER A 73 -1.07 35.56 7.60
CA SER A 73 -1.46 36.45 6.49
C SER A 73 -0.65 36.16 5.22
N GLU A 74 0.68 36.03 5.35
CA GLU A 74 1.58 35.67 4.22
C GLU A 74 1.27 34.28 3.66
N PHE A 75 1.00 33.31 4.54
CA PHE A 75 0.59 31.98 4.15
C PHE A 75 -0.68 32.01 3.29
N LEU A 76 -1.72 32.69 3.73
CA LEU A 76 -2.99 32.78 3.01
C LEU A 76 -2.86 33.53 1.69
N ASP A 77 -2.11 34.63 1.66
CA ASP A 77 -1.82 35.35 0.42
C ASP A 77 -1.08 34.46 -0.58
N PHE A 78 -0.09 33.69 -0.11
CA PHE A 78 0.64 32.74 -0.95
C PHE A 78 -0.26 31.64 -1.50
N LEU A 79 -1.12 31.03 -0.65
CA LEU A 79 -2.05 29.98 -1.08
C LEU A 79 -3.01 30.50 -2.15
N SER A 80 -3.62 31.65 -1.93
CA SER A 80 -4.62 32.22 -2.85
C SER A 80 -4.10 32.39 -4.27
N LYS A 81 -2.82 32.66 -4.41
CA LYS A 81 -2.15 32.92 -5.70
C LYS A 81 -1.59 31.65 -6.36
N ASN A 82 -1.20 30.65 -5.57
CA ASN A 82 -0.32 29.59 -6.02
C ASN A 82 -0.84 28.17 -5.77
N CYS A 83 -1.94 28.00 -5.00
CA CYS A 83 -2.35 26.70 -4.51
C CYS A 83 -3.70 26.23 -5.05
N ASN A 84 -3.76 24.98 -5.52
CA ASN A 84 -5.00 24.27 -5.82
C ASN A 84 -5.16 23.03 -4.90
N SER A 85 -4.06 22.54 -4.34
CA SER A 85 -4.03 21.30 -3.58
C SER A 85 -2.96 21.36 -2.48
N ILE A 86 -3.29 20.91 -1.27
CA ILE A 86 -2.36 20.83 -0.14
C ILE A 86 -2.02 19.36 0.16
N TYR A 87 -0.73 19.05 0.18
CA TYR A 87 -0.19 17.77 0.62
C TYR A 87 0.49 17.93 1.98
N THR A 88 0.29 16.97 2.86
CA THR A 88 0.84 16.97 4.22
C THR A 88 1.34 15.60 4.61
N PHE A 89 2.08 15.51 5.70
CA PHE A 89 2.36 14.26 6.39
C PHE A 89 1.69 14.26 7.76
N ASN A 90 0.61 13.48 7.94
CA ASN A 90 -0.25 13.48 9.13
C ASN A 90 -1.02 14.81 9.37
N GLY A 91 -1.00 15.71 8.41
CA GLY A 91 -1.54 17.07 8.58
C GLY A 91 -3.05 17.14 8.62
N LYS A 92 -3.78 16.16 8.09
CA LYS A 92 -5.25 16.08 8.22
C LYS A 92 -5.69 15.97 9.69
N THR A 93 -4.84 15.45 10.57
CA THR A 93 -5.15 15.28 11.99
C THR A 93 -4.55 16.36 12.87
N PHE A 94 -3.53 17.08 12.42
CA PHE A 94 -2.84 18.08 13.21
C PHE A 94 -2.71 19.44 12.48
N ASP A 95 -1.91 19.52 11.43
CA ASP A 95 -1.52 20.80 10.79
C ASP A 95 -2.72 21.59 10.28
N LEU A 96 -3.56 20.96 9.48
CA LEU A 96 -4.69 21.63 8.84
C LEU A 96 -5.74 22.11 9.86
N PRO A 97 -6.22 21.30 10.82
CA PRO A 97 -7.10 21.76 11.88
C PRO A 97 -6.46 22.83 12.78
N PHE A 98 -5.14 22.76 12.99
CA PHE A 98 -4.42 23.78 13.76
C PHE A 98 -4.40 25.10 13.01
N LEU A 99 -4.05 25.12 11.73
CA LEU A 99 -4.09 26.29 10.85
C LEU A 99 -5.49 26.91 10.80
N GLU A 100 -6.54 26.10 10.57
CA GLU A 100 -7.93 26.58 10.56
C GLU A 100 -8.29 27.31 11.86
N LYS A 101 -7.95 26.71 12.98
CA LYS A 101 -8.25 27.29 14.29
C LYS A 101 -7.47 28.55 14.55
N ARG A 102 -6.17 28.62 14.20
CA ARG A 102 -5.35 29.80 14.39
C ARG A 102 -5.77 30.94 13.46
N CYS A 103 -6.05 30.65 12.19
CA CYS A 103 -6.60 31.62 11.25
C CYS A 103 -7.89 32.26 11.81
N ALA A 104 -8.84 31.44 12.26
CA ALA A 104 -10.09 31.92 12.83
C ALA A 104 -9.88 32.81 14.07
N LEU A 105 -8.91 32.50 14.94
CA LEU A 105 -8.59 33.32 16.12
C LEU A 105 -8.00 34.70 15.74
N HIS A 106 -7.33 34.80 14.59
CA HIS A 106 -6.80 36.04 14.05
C HIS A 106 -7.75 36.78 13.10
N GLY A 107 -8.98 36.25 12.92
CA GLY A 107 -9.99 36.88 12.06
C GLY A 107 -9.81 36.58 10.58
N PHE A 108 -9.04 35.57 10.23
CA PHE A 108 -8.87 35.09 8.86
C PHE A 108 -9.81 33.91 8.55
N SER A 109 -10.24 33.81 7.28
CA SER A 109 -10.96 32.65 6.76
C SER A 109 -9.98 31.70 6.07
N PHE A 110 -9.91 30.46 6.55
CA PHE A 110 -9.18 29.37 5.92
C PHE A 110 -9.93 28.08 6.17
N SER A 111 -10.13 27.28 5.11
CA SER A 111 -10.65 25.93 5.20
C SER A 111 -9.78 24.99 4.37
N ALA A 112 -9.32 23.90 4.98
CA ALA A 112 -8.54 22.87 4.30
C ALA A 112 -9.35 22.19 3.17
N THR A 113 -10.67 22.20 3.26
CA THR A 113 -11.55 21.64 2.21
C THR A 113 -11.50 22.40 0.90
N ASP A 114 -11.08 23.67 0.92
CA ASP A 114 -10.93 24.51 -0.27
C ASP A 114 -9.68 24.09 -1.10
N TYR A 115 -8.79 23.32 -0.49
CA TYR A 115 -7.53 22.86 -1.07
C TYR A 115 -7.42 21.32 -1.02
N PRO A 116 -8.23 20.60 -1.80
CA PRO A 116 -8.23 19.12 -1.76
C PRO A 116 -6.84 18.58 -2.06
N GLY A 117 -6.38 17.62 -1.25
CA GLY A 117 -5.04 17.08 -1.36
C GLY A 117 -4.86 15.77 -0.63
N LYS A 118 -3.61 15.38 -0.48
CA LYS A 118 -3.24 14.09 0.11
C LYS A 118 -2.59 14.25 1.48
N ASP A 119 -2.85 13.27 2.34
CA ASP A 119 -2.08 13.05 3.55
C ASP A 119 -1.22 11.81 3.35
N LEU A 120 0.09 12.00 3.20
CA LEU A 120 1.04 10.94 2.86
C LEU A 120 1.02 9.81 3.89
N LEU A 121 0.84 10.13 5.19
CA LEU A 121 0.72 9.08 6.22
C LEU A 121 -0.50 8.19 5.99
N GLN A 122 -1.64 8.78 5.63
CA GLN A 122 -2.86 8.01 5.37
C GLN A 122 -2.70 7.13 4.12
N ASP A 123 -2.10 7.68 3.06
CA ASP A 123 -1.88 6.98 1.80
C ASP A 123 -0.87 5.83 1.95
N PHE A 124 0.16 5.99 2.80
CA PHE A 124 1.19 4.98 3.03
C PHE A 124 0.81 3.94 4.08
N ARG A 125 -0.25 4.19 4.87
CA ARG A 125 -0.69 3.27 5.94
C ARG A 125 -0.93 1.84 5.46
N PRO A 126 -1.57 1.58 4.30
CA PRO A 126 -1.76 0.22 3.79
C PRO A 126 -0.45 -0.53 3.51
N LEU A 127 0.63 0.20 3.19
CA LEU A 127 1.92 -0.36 2.83
C LEU A 127 2.75 -0.79 4.04
N LYS A 128 2.37 -0.41 5.27
CA LYS A 128 3.15 -0.66 6.48
C LYS A 128 3.67 -2.09 6.61
N ASN A 129 2.76 -3.05 6.46
CA ASN A 129 3.10 -4.46 6.64
C ASN A 129 3.92 -5.00 5.46
N LEU A 130 3.60 -4.60 4.23
CA LEU A 130 4.35 -4.98 3.03
C LEU A 130 5.81 -4.52 3.12
N LEU A 131 6.03 -3.28 3.57
CA LEU A 131 7.35 -2.68 3.75
C LEU A 131 8.01 -3.07 5.09
N GLN A 132 7.31 -3.85 5.93
CA GLN A 132 7.75 -4.31 7.26
C GLN A 132 8.26 -3.20 8.16
N LEU A 133 7.55 -2.06 8.15
CA LEU A 133 7.90 -0.90 8.94
C LEU A 133 7.44 -1.05 10.39
N PRO A 134 8.29 -0.78 11.40
CA PRO A 134 7.88 -0.83 12.80
C PRO A 134 6.85 0.26 13.11
N HIS A 135 7.06 1.46 12.58
CA HIS A 135 6.17 2.60 12.69
C HIS A 135 5.99 3.28 11.33
N LEU A 136 5.09 4.26 11.25
CA LEU A 136 4.84 5.05 10.05
C LEU A 136 5.18 6.54 10.26
N ARG A 137 6.13 6.86 11.13
CA ARG A 137 6.64 8.23 11.23
C ARG A 137 7.41 8.57 9.97
N GLN A 138 7.48 9.84 9.63
CA GLN A 138 8.20 10.30 8.45
C GLN A 138 9.65 9.81 8.45
N LYS A 139 10.35 9.90 9.60
CA LYS A 139 11.73 9.41 9.78
C LYS A 139 11.88 7.88 9.56
N ASP A 140 10.86 7.07 9.89
CA ASP A 140 10.93 5.62 9.65
C ASP A 140 10.88 5.30 8.15
N LEU A 141 10.03 6.01 7.40
CA LEU A 141 9.90 5.89 5.96
C LEU A 141 11.16 6.39 5.22
N GLU A 142 11.72 7.50 5.68
CA GLU A 142 12.99 8.04 5.17
C GLU A 142 14.13 7.06 5.39
N GLN A 143 14.25 6.51 6.59
CA GLN A 143 15.24 5.47 6.90
C GLN A 143 15.05 4.23 6.02
N PHE A 144 13.81 3.82 5.77
CA PHE A 144 13.51 2.73 4.86
C PHE A 144 14.05 3.02 3.46
N LEU A 145 13.88 4.23 2.93
CA LEU A 145 14.41 4.63 1.62
C LEU A 145 15.92 4.93 1.64
N GLY A 146 16.59 4.94 2.80
CA GLY A 146 17.99 5.30 2.93
C GLY A 146 18.25 6.80 2.90
N ILE A 147 17.24 7.62 3.19
CA ILE A 147 17.34 9.08 3.25
C ILE A 147 17.91 9.46 4.63
N GLY A 148 19.07 10.09 4.63
CA GLY A 148 19.68 10.64 5.83
C GLY A 148 19.12 12.02 6.20
N ARG A 149 19.18 12.36 7.50
CA ARG A 149 18.89 13.68 8.07
C ARG A 149 20.08 14.22 8.86
N GLU A 150 20.24 15.52 8.85
CA GLU A 150 21.15 16.26 9.74
C GLU A 150 20.46 16.57 11.08
N ASP A 151 19.14 16.78 11.05
CA ASP A 151 18.32 17.03 12.23
C ASP A 151 18.12 15.75 13.08
N LEU A 152 18.55 15.84 14.34
CA LEU A 152 18.45 14.76 15.34
C LEU A 152 17.35 15.00 16.38
N TYR A 153 16.62 16.12 16.29
CA TYR A 153 15.63 16.49 17.28
C TYR A 153 14.25 15.91 16.97
N ASP A 154 13.48 15.68 18.02
CA ASP A 154 12.05 15.40 17.93
C ASP A 154 11.28 16.70 18.12
N GLY A 155 10.17 16.90 17.38
CA GLY A 155 9.36 18.11 17.40
C GLY A 155 8.95 18.58 18.81
N GLY A 156 8.70 17.64 19.74
CA GLY A 156 8.38 17.99 21.13
C GLY A 156 9.49 18.72 21.87
N LYS A 157 10.76 18.46 21.55
CA LYS A 157 11.92 19.16 22.14
C LYS A 157 12.09 20.55 21.55
N LEU A 158 11.64 20.78 20.33
CA LEU A 158 11.77 22.06 19.65
C LEU A 158 10.91 23.17 20.27
N ILE A 159 9.83 22.81 20.98
CA ILE A 159 9.04 23.76 21.75
C ILE A 159 9.93 24.52 22.75
N SER A 160 10.73 23.81 23.52
CA SER A 160 11.65 24.45 24.49
C SER A 160 12.77 25.22 23.81
N VAL A 161 13.23 24.78 22.65
CA VAL A 161 14.22 25.48 21.84
C VAL A 161 13.65 26.81 21.32
N TYR A 162 12.40 26.81 20.81
CA TYR A 162 11.74 28.03 20.35
C TYR A 162 11.52 29.03 21.49
N MET A 163 11.06 28.56 22.66
CA MET A 163 10.91 29.46 23.82
C MET A 163 12.21 30.12 24.19
N LYS A 164 13.32 29.38 24.21
CA LYS A 164 14.65 29.93 24.46
C LYS A 164 15.09 30.90 23.35
N TYR A 165 14.80 30.55 22.07
CA TYR A 165 15.10 31.43 20.95
C TYR A 165 14.33 32.76 21.05
N GLU A 166 13.05 32.73 21.42
CA GLU A 166 12.25 33.94 21.57
C GLU A 166 12.85 34.91 22.59
N GLU A 167 13.44 34.40 23.67
CA GLU A 167 14.09 35.21 24.70
C GLU A 167 15.46 35.74 24.27
N THR A 168 16.28 34.88 23.62
CA THR A 168 17.70 35.16 23.35
C THR A 168 17.96 35.72 21.96
N GLN A 169 17.10 35.41 21.00
CA GLN A 169 17.30 35.65 19.57
C GLN A 169 18.61 35.05 19.03
N ASP A 170 19.02 33.91 19.62
CA ASP A 170 20.24 33.19 19.27
C ASP A 170 20.14 32.61 17.84
N PRO A 171 21.06 32.99 16.93
CA PRO A 171 21.02 32.50 15.55
C PRO A 171 21.21 30.97 15.40
N GLU A 172 21.90 30.33 16.35
CA GLU A 172 22.08 28.88 16.31
C GLU A 172 20.78 28.14 16.62
N LEU A 173 20.02 28.64 17.61
CA LEU A 173 18.69 28.09 17.90
C LEU A 173 17.71 28.32 16.73
N GLU A 174 17.77 29.49 16.09
CA GLU A 174 16.99 29.75 14.89
C GLU A 174 17.32 28.78 13.75
N HIS A 175 18.62 28.58 13.51
CA HIS A 175 19.06 27.63 12.48
C HIS A 175 18.53 26.22 12.76
N LEU A 176 18.61 25.74 13.99
CA LEU A 176 18.14 24.42 14.40
C LEU A 176 16.63 24.26 14.19
N LEU A 177 15.82 25.25 14.59
CA LEU A 177 14.37 25.25 14.39
C LEU A 177 13.99 25.19 12.91
N ARG A 178 14.66 25.98 12.09
CA ARG A 178 14.44 26.02 10.65
C ARG A 178 14.93 24.75 9.94
N LEU A 179 16.04 24.17 10.39
CA LEU A 179 16.58 22.95 9.84
C LEU A 179 15.58 21.81 9.98
N HIS A 180 14.96 21.66 11.15
CA HIS A 180 13.93 20.64 11.39
C HIS A 180 12.78 20.72 10.38
N ASN A 181 12.09 21.85 10.35
CA ASN A 181 10.99 22.05 9.40
C ASN A 181 11.44 21.91 7.92
N HIS A 182 12.65 22.41 7.60
CA HIS A 182 13.20 22.28 6.25
C HIS A 182 13.39 20.81 5.84
N GLU A 183 13.90 19.97 6.74
CA GLU A 183 14.10 18.56 6.48
C GLU A 183 12.78 17.80 6.42
N ASP A 184 11.76 18.21 7.20
CA ASP A 184 10.43 17.62 7.10
C ASP A 184 9.81 17.93 5.73
N MET A 185 9.94 19.17 5.23
CA MET A 185 9.50 19.54 3.89
C MET A 185 10.21 18.72 2.79
N LEU A 186 11.55 18.62 2.88
CA LEU A 186 12.35 17.89 1.92
C LEU A 186 12.07 16.38 1.98
N GLY A 187 11.86 15.87 3.18
CA GLY A 187 11.48 14.48 3.44
C GLY A 187 10.18 14.11 2.78
N MET A 188 9.11 14.91 2.93
CA MET A 188 7.83 14.66 2.26
C MET A 188 8.00 14.47 0.74
N LEU A 189 8.80 15.30 0.09
CA LEU A 189 9.08 15.19 -1.34
C LEU A 189 9.84 13.90 -1.68
N ARG A 190 10.84 13.55 -0.86
CA ARG A 190 11.66 12.35 -1.04
C ARG A 190 10.92 11.04 -0.73
N LEU A 191 9.78 11.10 -0.04
CA LEU A 191 8.92 9.95 0.23
C LEU A 191 7.96 9.60 -0.92
N LEU A 192 7.77 10.47 -1.90
CA LEU A 192 6.83 10.22 -3.01
C LEU A 192 7.08 8.91 -3.77
N PRO A 193 8.34 8.42 -3.92
CA PRO A 193 8.59 7.12 -4.52
C PRO A 193 7.85 5.94 -3.87
N ILE A 194 7.44 6.06 -2.61
CA ILE A 194 6.67 5.02 -1.90
C ILE A 194 5.35 4.72 -2.62
N TYR A 195 4.79 5.68 -3.35
CA TYR A 195 3.58 5.45 -4.16
C TYR A 195 3.78 4.35 -5.22
N GLN A 196 5.00 4.07 -5.66
CA GLN A 196 5.29 3.03 -6.64
C GLN A 196 4.92 1.63 -6.13
N TYR A 197 4.95 1.39 -4.82
CA TYR A 197 4.51 0.11 -4.27
C TYR A 197 3.02 -0.17 -4.46
N ASN A 198 2.19 0.84 -4.76
CA ASN A 198 0.77 0.64 -4.99
C ASN A 198 0.48 -0.21 -6.23
N ILE A 199 1.38 -0.25 -7.22
CA ILE A 199 1.26 -1.13 -8.39
C ILE A 199 1.10 -2.60 -7.98
N LEU A 200 1.73 -3.01 -6.87
CA LEU A 200 1.62 -4.37 -6.34
C LEU A 200 0.21 -4.64 -5.80
N PHE A 201 -0.43 -3.65 -5.20
CA PHE A 201 -1.80 -3.75 -4.69
C PHE A 201 -2.86 -3.63 -5.78
N GLN A 202 -2.50 -3.04 -6.90
CA GLN A 202 -3.38 -2.90 -8.08
C GLN A 202 -3.28 -4.11 -9.01
N GLY A 203 -2.25 -4.97 -8.82
CA GLY A 203 -1.98 -6.09 -9.71
C GLY A 203 -1.36 -5.65 -11.05
N GLU A 204 -0.76 -4.46 -11.09
CA GLU A 204 -0.18 -3.87 -12.30
C GLU A 204 1.23 -4.42 -12.56
N PHE A 205 1.30 -5.70 -12.83
CA PHE A 205 2.52 -6.42 -13.20
C PHE A 205 2.20 -7.50 -14.23
N LYS A 206 3.21 -7.95 -14.98
CA LYS A 206 3.06 -9.03 -15.95
C LYS A 206 3.64 -10.33 -15.39
N ILE A 207 2.91 -11.43 -15.57
CA ILE A 207 3.42 -12.77 -15.28
C ILE A 207 4.28 -13.20 -16.46
N GLN A 208 5.53 -13.57 -16.19
CA GLN A 208 6.50 -14.00 -17.19
C GLN A 208 6.55 -15.53 -17.31
N SER A 209 6.57 -16.21 -16.19
CA SER A 209 6.58 -17.66 -16.12
C SER A 209 6.05 -18.15 -14.76
N MET A 210 5.61 -19.39 -14.72
CA MET A 210 5.15 -20.05 -13.51
C MET A 210 5.63 -21.51 -13.52
N HIS A 211 5.98 -22.05 -12.35
CA HIS A 211 6.31 -23.45 -12.17
C HIS A 211 6.05 -23.89 -10.73
N VAL A 212 5.73 -25.16 -10.55
CA VAL A 212 5.60 -25.72 -9.21
C VAL A 212 6.97 -26.15 -8.73
N ILE A 213 7.35 -25.70 -7.55
CA ILE A 213 8.56 -26.10 -6.84
C ILE A 213 8.20 -26.88 -5.60
N THR A 214 9.02 -27.90 -5.28
CA THR A 214 8.93 -28.65 -4.04
C THR A 214 10.12 -28.30 -3.17
N GLU A 215 9.85 -27.73 -2.01
CA GLU A 215 10.87 -27.38 -1.02
C GLU A 215 10.67 -28.18 0.27
N LYS A 216 11.75 -28.44 1.00
CA LYS A 216 11.67 -29.02 2.35
C LYS A 216 11.70 -27.89 3.37
N ASP A 217 10.73 -27.89 4.27
CA ASP A 217 10.76 -26.98 5.41
C ASP A 217 11.84 -27.40 6.43
N HIS A 218 12.02 -26.60 7.47
CA HIS A 218 13.01 -26.85 8.53
C HIS A 218 12.81 -28.16 9.31
N LEU A 219 11.63 -28.78 9.18
CA LEU A 219 11.30 -30.09 9.75
C LEU A 219 11.48 -31.23 8.74
N GLY A 220 11.91 -30.92 7.50
CA GLY A 220 12.08 -31.87 6.42
C GLY A 220 10.78 -32.24 5.69
N THR A 221 9.66 -31.60 5.99
CA THR A 221 8.38 -31.83 5.30
C THR A 221 8.40 -31.17 3.92
N GLU A 222 8.09 -31.92 2.89
CA GLU A 222 7.97 -31.42 1.54
C GLU A 222 6.71 -30.55 1.39
N ARG A 223 6.89 -29.37 0.80
CA ARG A 223 5.81 -28.42 0.51
C ARG A 223 5.89 -27.96 -0.94
N ASN A 224 4.77 -28.04 -1.61
CA ASN A 224 4.64 -27.57 -2.99
C ASN A 224 4.22 -26.09 -2.97
N SER A 225 4.84 -25.29 -3.84
CA SER A 225 4.51 -23.89 -4.07
C SER A 225 4.50 -23.59 -5.55
N LEU A 226 3.55 -22.79 -5.99
CA LEU A 226 3.56 -22.18 -7.33
C LEU A 226 4.45 -20.95 -7.27
N GLU A 227 5.63 -21.04 -7.87
CA GLU A 227 6.53 -19.90 -8.04
C GLU A 227 6.18 -19.16 -9.34
N ILE A 228 6.00 -17.84 -9.22
CA ILE A 228 5.54 -16.96 -10.30
C ILE A 228 6.57 -15.86 -10.45
N HIS A 229 7.16 -15.77 -11.64
CA HIS A 229 8.06 -14.68 -12.01
C HIS A 229 7.27 -13.52 -12.61
N LEU A 230 7.50 -12.33 -12.11
CA LEU A 230 6.76 -11.11 -12.45
C LEU A 230 7.69 -10.04 -13.01
N SER A 231 7.16 -9.20 -13.89
CA SER A 231 7.83 -7.97 -14.31
C SER A 231 6.96 -6.75 -14.06
N LEU A 232 7.57 -5.69 -13.55
CA LEU A 232 6.96 -4.40 -13.27
C LEU A 232 7.32 -3.41 -14.41
N SER A 233 6.41 -2.48 -14.72
CA SER A 233 6.67 -1.41 -15.68
C SER A 233 7.82 -0.50 -15.21
N ASP A 234 7.77 -0.16 -13.91
CA ASP A 234 8.74 0.68 -13.23
C ASP A 234 9.38 -0.06 -12.05
N GLY A 235 10.64 0.24 -11.79
CA GLY A 235 11.35 -0.36 -10.66
C GLY A 235 10.86 0.17 -9.33
N LEU A 236 10.83 -0.70 -8.33
CA LEU A 236 10.53 -0.28 -6.97
C LEU A 236 11.70 0.52 -6.38
N PRO A 237 11.44 1.53 -5.55
CA PRO A 237 12.49 2.40 -5.00
C PRO A 237 13.48 1.65 -4.08
N LYS A 238 13.02 0.58 -3.47
CA LYS A 238 13.85 -0.34 -2.67
C LYS A 238 13.33 -1.76 -2.80
N ASN A 239 14.24 -2.72 -2.77
CA ASN A 239 13.89 -4.13 -2.78
C ASN A 239 13.13 -4.50 -1.51
N ILE A 240 12.13 -5.36 -1.65
CA ILE A 240 11.34 -5.88 -0.54
C ILE A 240 11.23 -7.39 -0.64
N THR A 241 11.20 -8.04 0.51
CA THR A 241 10.96 -9.48 0.63
C THR A 241 10.05 -9.73 1.82
N GLY A 242 9.30 -10.81 1.77
CA GLY A 242 8.46 -11.19 2.89
C GLY A 242 7.95 -12.62 2.76
N VAL A 243 7.61 -13.20 3.90
CA VAL A 243 7.08 -14.56 3.99
C VAL A 243 6.01 -14.64 5.07
N ASN A 244 4.93 -15.33 4.75
CA ASN A 244 3.94 -15.82 5.70
C ASN A 244 3.32 -17.13 5.17
N GLU A 245 2.29 -17.64 5.83
CA GLU A 245 1.65 -18.90 5.44
C GLU A 245 0.98 -18.86 4.05
N GLN A 246 0.62 -17.68 3.55
CA GLN A 246 -0.14 -17.54 2.31
C GLN A 246 0.70 -17.11 1.11
N ILE A 247 1.84 -16.46 1.35
CA ILE A 247 2.67 -15.89 0.29
C ILE A 247 4.10 -15.71 0.74
N ARG A 248 5.05 -16.03 -0.14
CA ARG A 248 6.44 -15.57 -0.08
C ARG A 248 6.66 -14.65 -1.28
N PHE A 249 7.39 -13.58 -1.11
CA PHE A 249 7.72 -12.68 -2.22
C PHE A 249 9.12 -12.09 -2.08
N LEU A 250 9.71 -11.80 -3.23
CA LEU A 250 10.94 -11.03 -3.40
C LEU A 250 10.74 -10.10 -4.59
N PHE A 251 10.88 -8.79 -4.37
CA PHE A 251 10.89 -7.80 -5.44
C PHE A 251 12.23 -7.09 -5.47
N HIS A 252 12.85 -7.06 -6.64
CA HIS A 252 14.15 -6.43 -6.90
C HIS A 252 14.09 -5.62 -8.19
N GLY A 253 14.17 -4.28 -8.07
CA GLY A 253 14.04 -3.39 -9.22
C GLY A 253 12.71 -3.61 -9.96
N LYS A 254 12.79 -4.05 -11.22
CA LYS A 254 11.60 -4.35 -12.06
C LYS A 254 11.17 -5.81 -12.02
N GLU A 255 11.84 -6.65 -11.28
CA GLU A 255 11.58 -8.09 -11.23
C GLU A 255 10.93 -8.47 -9.89
N GLY A 256 10.04 -9.44 -9.93
CA GLY A 256 9.41 -10.02 -8.76
C GLY A 256 9.33 -11.54 -8.85
N ILE A 257 9.49 -12.20 -7.72
CA ILE A 257 9.22 -13.62 -7.55
C ILE A 257 8.20 -13.73 -6.43
N VAL A 258 7.09 -14.41 -6.70
CA VAL A 258 6.05 -14.70 -5.73
C VAL A 258 5.84 -16.19 -5.68
N SER A 259 5.86 -16.79 -4.47
CA SER A 259 5.55 -18.18 -4.25
C SER A 259 4.25 -18.31 -3.46
N LEU A 260 3.31 -19.06 -4.00
CA LEU A 260 2.00 -19.32 -3.41
C LEU A 260 1.90 -20.80 -3.01
N PRO A 261 1.47 -21.16 -1.79
CA PRO A 261 1.35 -22.56 -1.38
C PRO A 261 0.32 -23.29 -2.24
N VAL A 262 0.68 -24.51 -2.63
CA VAL A 262 -0.12 -25.45 -3.40
C VAL A 262 -0.37 -26.68 -2.53
N CYS A 263 -1.61 -27.17 -2.50
CA CYS A 263 -1.94 -28.45 -1.86
C CYS A 263 -2.16 -29.54 -2.90
N GLU A 264 -1.73 -30.76 -2.59
CA GLU A 264 -2.11 -31.96 -3.31
C GLU A 264 -3.22 -32.65 -2.53
N ASP A 265 -4.42 -32.72 -3.11
CA ASP A 265 -5.60 -33.27 -2.43
C ASP A 265 -6.61 -33.82 -3.45
N THR A 266 -7.72 -34.37 -2.92
CA THR A 266 -8.92 -34.71 -3.71
C THR A 266 -10.01 -33.69 -3.35
N LEU A 267 -10.26 -32.76 -4.27
CA LEU A 267 -11.27 -31.72 -4.10
C LEU A 267 -12.50 -31.97 -4.97
N HIS A 268 -13.58 -31.28 -4.67
CA HIS A 268 -14.89 -31.48 -5.25
C HIS A 268 -15.31 -30.31 -6.15
N TYR A 269 -15.73 -30.63 -7.38
CA TYR A 269 -16.44 -29.69 -8.24
C TYR A 269 -17.96 -29.91 -8.09
N TYR A 270 -18.65 -29.04 -7.37
CA TYR A 270 -20.09 -29.13 -7.12
C TYR A 270 -20.88 -28.65 -8.33
N LEU A 271 -21.75 -29.54 -8.85
CA LEU A 271 -22.58 -29.25 -10.01
C LEU A 271 -23.77 -28.34 -9.63
N PRO A 272 -23.99 -27.23 -10.37
CA PRO A 272 -25.09 -26.30 -10.07
C PRO A 272 -26.47 -26.90 -10.38
N ASP A 273 -26.54 -27.83 -11.33
CA ASP A 273 -27.79 -28.45 -11.83
C ASP A 273 -28.08 -29.82 -11.16
N TYR A 274 -27.75 -29.96 -9.88
CA TYR A 274 -27.90 -31.16 -9.08
C TYR A 274 -29.26 -31.87 -9.25
N LYS A 275 -30.32 -31.14 -9.58
CA LYS A 275 -31.69 -31.69 -9.83
C LYS A 275 -31.77 -32.64 -11.01
N ASN A 276 -30.77 -32.63 -11.87
CA ASN A 276 -30.68 -33.55 -13.02
C ASN A 276 -29.88 -34.82 -12.70
N TYR A 277 -29.45 -34.97 -11.44
CA TYR A 277 -28.60 -36.06 -11.01
C TYR A 277 -29.22 -36.89 -9.89
N TYR A 278 -28.75 -38.11 -9.79
CA TYR A 278 -28.99 -39.05 -8.70
C TYR A 278 -27.68 -39.47 -8.09
N TYR A 279 -27.69 -39.69 -6.79
CA TYR A 279 -26.54 -40.16 -6.01
C TYR A 279 -26.65 -41.65 -5.78
N LEU A 280 -25.60 -42.42 -6.14
CA LEU A 280 -25.47 -43.82 -5.90
C LEU A 280 -24.87 -44.02 -4.49
N THR A 281 -25.63 -44.74 -3.63
CA THR A 281 -25.31 -44.80 -2.20
C THR A 281 -24.14 -45.74 -1.90
N GLU A 282 -23.89 -46.75 -2.71
CA GLU A 282 -22.78 -47.71 -2.54
C GLU A 282 -21.48 -47.21 -3.16
N GLU A 283 -21.54 -46.65 -4.37
CA GLU A 283 -20.36 -46.18 -5.09
C GLU A 283 -19.96 -44.75 -4.72
N HIS A 284 -20.78 -44.04 -3.94
CA HIS A 284 -20.55 -42.67 -3.53
C HIS A 284 -20.30 -41.70 -4.73
N THR A 285 -21.00 -41.93 -5.83
CA THR A 285 -20.87 -41.16 -7.07
C THR A 285 -22.23 -40.64 -7.57
N ILE A 286 -22.20 -39.83 -8.60
CA ILE A 286 -23.42 -39.28 -9.21
C ILE A 286 -23.63 -39.79 -10.61
N ILE A 287 -24.88 -39.98 -11.00
CA ILE A 287 -25.29 -40.33 -12.37
C ILE A 287 -26.37 -39.37 -12.85
N HIS A 288 -26.38 -39.08 -14.16
CA HIS A 288 -27.44 -38.23 -14.73
C HIS A 288 -28.78 -38.99 -14.72
N LYS A 289 -29.90 -38.29 -14.57
CA LYS A 289 -31.26 -38.85 -14.47
C LYS A 289 -31.64 -39.78 -15.62
N SER A 290 -31.09 -39.58 -16.82
CA SER A 290 -31.32 -40.46 -17.96
C SER A 290 -30.73 -41.85 -17.79
N ILE A 291 -29.74 -42.02 -16.97
CA ILE A 291 -29.09 -43.31 -16.64
C ILE A 291 -29.73 -43.90 -15.39
N ALA A 292 -30.12 -43.07 -14.43
CA ALA A 292 -30.70 -43.51 -13.16
C ALA A 292 -32.00 -44.36 -13.33
N GLN A 293 -32.70 -44.23 -14.43
CA GLN A 293 -33.87 -45.08 -14.74
C GLN A 293 -33.55 -46.58 -14.91
N PHE A 294 -32.29 -46.93 -15.12
CA PHE A 294 -31.81 -48.31 -15.27
C PHE A 294 -31.17 -48.88 -14.00
N VAL A 295 -31.13 -48.10 -12.91
CA VAL A 295 -30.55 -48.49 -11.64
C VAL A 295 -31.68 -48.79 -10.65
N ASP A 296 -31.51 -49.84 -9.82
CA ASP A 296 -32.46 -50.16 -8.77
C ASP A 296 -32.61 -49.02 -7.79
N SER A 297 -33.86 -48.64 -7.52
CA SER A 297 -34.21 -47.50 -6.66
C SER A 297 -33.71 -47.62 -5.22
N GLN A 298 -33.38 -48.80 -4.74
CA GLN A 298 -32.77 -49.01 -3.41
C GLN A 298 -31.34 -48.48 -3.29
N PHE A 299 -30.60 -48.39 -4.42
CA PHE A 299 -29.20 -47.90 -4.49
C PHE A 299 -29.09 -46.50 -5.04
N CYS A 300 -30.20 -45.86 -5.36
CA CYS A 300 -30.23 -44.63 -6.11
C CYS A 300 -31.19 -43.60 -5.45
N GLN A 301 -30.70 -42.49 -5.02
CA GLN A 301 -31.52 -41.37 -4.43
C GLN A 301 -31.29 -40.08 -5.19
N LYS A 302 -32.28 -39.15 -5.14
CA LYS A 302 -32.12 -37.83 -5.76
C LYS A 302 -30.90 -37.14 -5.16
N ALA A 303 -30.07 -36.57 -6.00
CA ALA A 303 -28.92 -35.82 -5.55
C ALA A 303 -29.36 -34.52 -4.83
N THR A 304 -28.60 -34.13 -3.86
CA THR A 304 -28.73 -32.87 -3.12
C THR A 304 -27.59 -31.92 -3.50
N PRO A 305 -27.70 -30.63 -3.20
CA PRO A 305 -26.57 -29.72 -3.40
C PRO A 305 -25.25 -30.21 -2.79
N ASP A 306 -25.30 -30.93 -1.67
CA ASP A 306 -24.12 -31.30 -0.88
C ASP A 306 -23.46 -32.60 -1.37
N ASN A 307 -24.18 -33.48 -2.07
CA ASN A 307 -23.65 -34.74 -2.57
C ASN A 307 -23.53 -34.79 -4.11
N CYS A 308 -23.89 -33.71 -4.82
CA CYS A 308 -23.78 -33.64 -6.28
C CYS A 308 -22.47 -32.99 -6.69
N TYR A 309 -21.38 -33.75 -6.70
CA TYR A 309 -20.06 -33.29 -7.06
C TYR A 309 -19.26 -34.31 -7.86
N LEU A 310 -18.23 -33.82 -8.56
CA LEU A 310 -17.22 -34.63 -9.21
C LEU A 310 -15.92 -34.50 -8.43
N PRO A 311 -15.39 -35.59 -7.85
CA PRO A 311 -14.10 -35.55 -7.17
C PRO A 311 -12.97 -35.47 -8.20
N LYS A 312 -11.93 -34.66 -7.91
CA LYS A 312 -10.70 -34.62 -8.69
C LYS A 312 -9.50 -34.63 -7.75
N LYS A 313 -8.58 -35.56 -7.96
CA LYS A 313 -7.26 -35.56 -7.33
C LYS A 313 -6.32 -34.74 -8.18
N GLY A 314 -5.58 -33.83 -7.57
CA GLY A 314 -4.66 -32.94 -8.28
C GLY A 314 -3.89 -31.99 -7.38
N MET A 315 -3.19 -31.05 -8.01
CA MET A 315 -2.52 -29.92 -7.35
C MET A 315 -3.41 -28.70 -7.42
N PHE A 316 -3.66 -28.08 -6.27
CA PHE A 316 -4.62 -27.01 -6.16
C PHE A 316 -4.03 -25.75 -5.54
N LEU A 317 -4.29 -24.61 -6.17
CA LEU A 317 -4.01 -23.26 -5.63
C LEU A 317 -5.26 -22.70 -4.97
N ALA A 318 -5.15 -22.32 -3.70
CA ALA A 318 -6.26 -21.69 -2.96
C ALA A 318 -6.52 -20.26 -3.41
N GLY A 319 -7.80 -19.93 -3.64
CA GLY A 319 -8.31 -18.59 -3.93
C GLY A 319 -9.39 -18.18 -2.92
N ASN A 320 -9.82 -16.92 -3.00
CA ASN A 320 -10.73 -16.35 -2.00
C ASN A 320 -12.19 -16.28 -2.46
N LYS A 321 -12.44 -16.41 -3.75
CA LYS A 321 -13.79 -16.35 -4.32
C LYS A 321 -13.93 -17.32 -5.49
N LYS A 322 -15.18 -17.73 -5.75
CA LYS A 322 -15.51 -18.53 -6.91
C LYS A 322 -15.32 -17.75 -8.21
N SER A 323 -14.68 -18.39 -9.19
CA SER A 323 -14.56 -17.92 -10.58
C SER A 323 -14.53 -19.10 -11.52
N ASP A 324 -14.33 -18.88 -12.81
CA ASP A 324 -14.19 -19.95 -13.80
C ASP A 324 -12.93 -20.79 -13.54
N PHE A 325 -11.88 -20.21 -12.95
CA PHE A 325 -10.65 -20.92 -12.56
C PHE A 325 -10.76 -21.50 -11.15
N PHE A 326 -11.23 -20.74 -10.17
CA PHE A 326 -11.37 -21.14 -8.77
C PHE A 326 -12.76 -21.72 -8.51
N ARG A 327 -12.93 -23.00 -8.76
CA ARG A 327 -14.24 -23.68 -8.74
C ARG A 327 -14.32 -24.94 -7.90
N PHE A 328 -13.18 -25.48 -7.43
CA PHE A 328 -13.13 -26.64 -6.55
C PHE A 328 -13.24 -26.22 -5.09
N GLN A 329 -13.76 -27.08 -4.24
CA GLN A 329 -13.88 -26.88 -2.78
C GLN A 329 -13.58 -28.21 -2.07
N GLN A 330 -13.11 -28.16 -0.84
CA GLN A 330 -12.96 -29.34 0.00
C GLN A 330 -14.34 -29.79 0.49
N ASP A 331 -15.14 -28.86 0.99
CA ASP A 331 -16.55 -29.04 1.33
C ASP A 331 -17.37 -27.90 0.70
N ARG A 332 -18.65 -28.16 0.39
CA ARG A 332 -19.55 -27.18 -0.21
C ARG A 332 -19.72 -25.91 0.63
N LYS A 333 -19.60 -26.02 1.95
CA LYS A 333 -19.75 -24.89 2.88
C LYS A 333 -18.48 -24.06 3.04
N ASP A 334 -17.37 -24.54 2.49
CA ASP A 334 -16.12 -23.82 2.56
C ASP A 334 -16.19 -22.52 1.78
N LYS A 335 -15.54 -21.50 2.33
CA LYS A 335 -15.40 -20.19 1.69
C LYS A 335 -14.20 -20.12 0.75
N THR A 336 -13.29 -21.10 0.84
CA THR A 336 -12.12 -21.21 -0.02
C THR A 336 -12.48 -21.96 -1.28
N TYR A 337 -12.14 -21.38 -2.41
CA TYR A 337 -12.22 -22.02 -3.71
C TYR A 337 -10.82 -22.30 -4.22
N TYR A 338 -10.67 -23.36 -4.99
CA TYR A 338 -9.38 -23.81 -5.46
C TYR A 338 -9.36 -23.90 -6.99
N MET A 339 -8.22 -23.51 -7.55
CA MET A 339 -7.89 -23.71 -8.97
C MET A 339 -7.06 -24.98 -9.10
N ASP A 340 -7.45 -25.84 -10.00
CA ASP A 340 -6.67 -27.02 -10.38
C ASP A 340 -5.51 -26.60 -11.30
N LEU A 341 -4.30 -26.96 -10.91
CA LEU A 341 -3.08 -26.69 -11.68
C LEU A 341 -2.66 -27.87 -12.54
N SER A 342 -3.18 -29.09 -12.28
CA SER A 342 -2.69 -30.32 -12.89
C SER A 342 -2.81 -30.33 -14.41
N ASP A 343 -3.85 -29.67 -14.95
CA ASP A 343 -4.08 -29.61 -16.39
C ASP A 343 -3.26 -28.51 -17.09
N LEU A 344 -2.61 -27.64 -16.30
CA LEU A 344 -1.78 -26.51 -16.81
C LEU A 344 -0.29 -26.85 -16.79
N LEU A 345 0.12 -27.85 -16.01
CA LEU A 345 1.52 -28.20 -15.82
C LEU A 345 2.01 -29.16 -16.91
N ASP A 346 3.19 -28.86 -17.45
CA ASP A 346 3.91 -29.79 -18.33
C ASP A 346 4.66 -30.87 -17.52
N VAL A 347 5.43 -31.72 -18.25
CA VAL A 347 6.23 -32.81 -17.66
C VAL A 347 7.31 -32.30 -16.69
N ASP A 348 7.74 -31.06 -16.82
CA ASP A 348 8.73 -30.41 -15.96
C ASP A 348 8.06 -29.56 -14.85
N GLN A 349 6.76 -29.72 -14.64
CA GLN A 349 5.93 -28.96 -13.70
C GLN A 349 5.94 -27.43 -13.96
N LYS A 350 6.06 -27.07 -15.23
CA LYS A 350 5.99 -25.67 -15.67
C LYS A 350 4.65 -25.37 -16.33
N ILE A 351 4.19 -24.16 -16.15
CA ILE A 351 3.08 -23.62 -16.94
C ILE A 351 3.71 -22.80 -18.07
N LEU A 352 3.51 -23.24 -19.30
CA LEU A 352 4.06 -22.58 -20.48
C LEU A 352 3.43 -21.18 -20.63
N SER A 353 4.23 -20.21 -21.06
CA SER A 353 3.73 -18.84 -21.26
C SER A 353 2.58 -18.75 -22.28
N ALA A 354 2.51 -19.71 -23.22
CA ALA A 354 1.41 -19.81 -24.18
C ALA A 354 0.08 -20.20 -23.53
N ASP A 355 0.10 -20.91 -22.39
CA ASP A 355 -1.08 -21.36 -21.65
C ASP A 355 -1.56 -20.30 -20.62
N ILE A 356 -0.77 -19.25 -20.40
CA ILE A 356 -1.16 -18.11 -19.56
C ILE A 356 -2.09 -17.19 -20.35
N THR A 357 -3.36 -17.57 -20.38
CA THR A 357 -4.38 -16.72 -21.03
C THR A 357 -4.52 -15.37 -20.31
N PRO A 358 -4.98 -14.30 -20.99
CA PRO A 358 -5.23 -13.01 -20.36
C PRO A 358 -6.16 -13.12 -19.14
N ALA A 359 -7.18 -13.98 -19.19
CA ALA A 359 -8.11 -14.20 -18.10
C ALA A 359 -7.43 -14.89 -16.89
N LEU A 360 -6.58 -15.88 -17.11
CA LEU A 360 -5.80 -16.52 -16.05
C LEU A 360 -4.80 -15.53 -15.43
N GLN A 361 -4.15 -14.72 -16.26
CA GLN A 361 -3.23 -13.68 -15.79
C GLN A 361 -3.96 -12.70 -14.85
N GLU A 362 -5.14 -12.21 -15.25
CA GLU A 362 -5.95 -11.28 -14.44
C GLU A 362 -6.34 -11.89 -13.09
N GLU A 363 -6.81 -13.14 -13.08
CA GLU A 363 -7.18 -13.84 -11.84
C GLU A 363 -5.99 -13.99 -10.88
N LEU A 364 -4.82 -14.35 -11.39
CA LEU A 364 -3.61 -14.49 -10.59
C LEU A 364 -3.07 -13.12 -10.10
N GLN A 365 -3.14 -12.09 -10.93
CA GLN A 365 -2.80 -10.72 -10.54
C GLN A 365 -3.67 -10.25 -9.37
N LEU A 366 -4.98 -10.47 -9.44
CA LEU A 366 -5.91 -10.13 -8.37
C LEU A 366 -5.63 -10.93 -7.08
N LEU A 367 -5.36 -12.25 -7.21
CA LEU A 367 -5.04 -13.10 -6.07
C LEU A 367 -3.74 -12.64 -5.37
N ILE A 368 -2.68 -12.40 -6.13
CA ILE A 368 -1.40 -11.92 -5.60
C ILE A 368 -1.57 -10.56 -4.94
N ALA A 369 -2.21 -9.62 -5.62
CA ALA A 369 -2.47 -8.28 -5.08
C ALA A 369 -3.25 -8.34 -3.76
N GLU A 370 -4.26 -9.20 -3.66
CA GLU A 370 -5.03 -9.38 -2.43
C GLU A 370 -4.20 -9.97 -1.29
N ARG A 371 -3.36 -10.97 -1.57
CA ARG A 371 -2.45 -11.55 -0.58
C ARG A 371 -1.40 -10.55 -0.10
N LEU A 372 -0.85 -9.74 -0.99
CA LEU A 372 0.08 -8.66 -0.64
C LEU A 372 -0.59 -7.59 0.23
N LYS A 373 -1.83 -7.17 -0.09
CA LYS A 373 -2.62 -6.25 0.75
C LYS A 373 -2.86 -6.77 2.17
N LYS A 374 -3.10 -8.08 2.29
CA LYS A 374 -3.37 -8.75 3.57
C LYS A 374 -2.10 -9.25 4.25
N PHE A 375 -0.94 -9.05 3.65
CA PHE A 375 0.33 -9.54 4.18
C PHE A 375 0.57 -9.02 5.60
N LYS A 376 0.93 -9.95 6.48
CA LYS A 376 1.45 -9.68 7.82
C LYS A 376 2.70 -10.54 7.97
N PRO A 377 3.85 -9.95 8.29
CA PRO A 377 5.06 -10.72 8.51
C PRO A 377 4.86 -11.70 9.66
N MET A 378 5.51 -12.85 9.57
CA MET A 378 5.61 -13.78 10.72
C MET A 378 6.44 -13.08 11.81
N LEU A 379 5.91 -13.05 13.03
CA LEU A 379 6.58 -12.49 14.21
C LEU A 379 7.76 -13.37 14.63
#